data_5d9649d66e485e636b10c23ff5335b3f
#
_entry.id   5d9649d66e485e636b10c23ff5335b3f
#
_cell.length_a   1.000
_cell.length_b   1.000
_cell.length_c   1.000
_cell.angle_alpha   90.00
_cell.angle_beta   90.00
_cell.angle_gamma   90.00
#
_symmetry.space_group_name_H-M   'P 1'
#
loop_
_entity.id
_entity.type
_entity.pdbx_description
1 polymer ?
#
loop_
_entity_poly.entity_id
_entity_poly.type
_entity_poly.pdbx_seq_one_letter_code
_entity_poly.pdbx_strand_id
1 'polypeptide(L)'
;MSVKYGILTLLFLQKNHGYELKLELESHLGVKGKINPGQIYTTLDRLIRDHLVLSVGMDDQERKLYEITTEGKKELENWLLEPVPYHSTKEDFHFKWSCARKIDFEQEKKMLDQQKAMIMKDVMELTKFKTEFLLQGDENRYLLITGTLLHLEADLNWINQVENRNRP
;
A
#
# COMPACT_ATOMS: atom_id res chain seq x y z
N MET A 1 1.29 -0.24 -4.42
CA MET A 1 0.27 -1.28 -4.09
C MET A 1 -0.38 -1.77 -5.38
N SER A 2 -0.51 -3.09 -5.58
CA SER A 2 -1.14 -3.65 -6.79
C SER A 2 -2.57 -4.10 -6.50
N VAL A 3 -3.55 -3.35 -7.01
CA VAL A 3 -4.99 -3.71 -6.90
C VAL A 3 -5.29 -5.07 -7.55
N LYS A 4 -4.54 -5.44 -8.63
CA LYS A 4 -4.63 -6.74 -9.29
C LYS A 4 -4.49 -7.90 -8.30
N TYR A 5 -3.38 -7.94 -7.58
CA TYR A 5 -3.09 -9.04 -6.66
C TYR A 5 -3.94 -8.99 -5.38
N GLY A 6 -4.35 -7.80 -4.95
CA GLY A 6 -5.33 -7.68 -3.88
C GLY A 6 -6.68 -8.31 -4.23
N ILE A 7 -7.18 -8.06 -5.44
CA ILE A 7 -8.41 -8.71 -5.94
C ILE A 7 -8.23 -10.24 -6.04
N LEU A 8 -7.12 -10.71 -6.63
CA LEU A 8 -6.85 -12.15 -6.74
C LEU A 8 -6.77 -12.82 -5.36
N THR A 9 -6.18 -12.15 -4.36
CA THR A 9 -6.12 -12.67 -2.98
C THR A 9 -7.51 -12.83 -2.36
N LEU A 10 -8.38 -11.84 -2.50
CA LEU A 10 -9.74 -11.92 -1.96
C LEU A 10 -10.57 -13.00 -2.69
N LEU A 11 -10.44 -13.09 -4.02
CA LEU A 11 -11.12 -14.11 -4.82
C LEU A 11 -10.54 -15.52 -4.62
N PHE A 12 -9.32 -15.65 -4.11
CA PHE A 12 -8.75 -16.94 -3.71
C PHE A 12 -9.48 -17.52 -2.49
N LEU A 13 -9.94 -16.66 -1.59
CA LEU A 13 -10.68 -17.07 -0.39
C LEU A 13 -12.12 -17.46 -0.72
N GLN A 14 -12.81 -16.65 -1.52
CA GLN A 14 -14.22 -16.85 -1.90
C GLN A 14 -14.60 -16.02 -3.12
N LYS A 15 -15.66 -16.43 -3.80
CA LYS A 15 -16.33 -15.62 -4.83
C LYS A 15 -16.84 -14.32 -4.20
N ASN A 16 -16.75 -13.22 -4.95
CA ASN A 16 -17.16 -11.93 -4.40
C ASN A 16 -17.63 -10.95 -5.48
N HIS A 17 -18.32 -9.89 -5.08
CA HIS A 17 -18.79 -8.81 -5.94
C HIS A 17 -17.78 -7.66 -6.00
N GLY A 18 -17.76 -6.92 -7.11
CA GLY A 18 -16.78 -5.84 -7.30
C GLY A 18 -16.81 -4.76 -6.21
N TYR A 19 -17.98 -4.42 -5.69
CA TYR A 19 -18.10 -3.45 -4.61
C TYR A 19 -17.56 -3.98 -3.27
N GLU A 20 -17.85 -5.23 -2.94
CA GLU A 20 -17.37 -5.87 -1.72
C GLU A 20 -15.86 -6.07 -1.76
N LEU A 21 -15.31 -6.47 -2.92
CA LEU A 21 -13.85 -6.52 -3.14
C LEU A 21 -13.18 -5.18 -2.81
N LYS A 22 -13.82 -4.05 -3.20
CA LYS A 22 -13.31 -2.72 -2.84
C LYS A 22 -13.27 -2.51 -1.33
N LEU A 23 -14.39 -2.78 -0.64
CA LEU A 23 -14.50 -2.57 0.80
C LEU A 23 -13.54 -3.45 1.60
N GLU A 24 -13.45 -4.73 1.24
CA GLU A 24 -12.54 -5.67 1.88
C GLU A 24 -11.08 -5.29 1.65
N LEU A 25 -10.73 -4.87 0.42
CA LEU A 25 -9.37 -4.44 0.09
C LEU A 25 -8.97 -3.18 0.87
N GLU A 26 -9.88 -2.21 0.98
CA GLU A 26 -9.67 -1.00 1.80
C GLU A 26 -9.52 -1.35 3.30
N SER A 27 -10.33 -2.27 3.80
CA SER A 27 -10.26 -2.74 5.18
C SER A 27 -8.95 -3.48 5.46
N HIS A 28 -8.55 -4.39 4.56
CA HIS A 28 -7.32 -5.17 4.69
C HIS A 28 -6.07 -4.28 4.74
N LEU A 29 -6.06 -3.20 3.98
CA LEU A 29 -4.94 -2.26 3.88
C LEU A 29 -5.01 -1.10 4.88
N GLY A 30 -6.09 -0.96 5.64
CA GLY A 30 -6.31 0.16 6.55
C GLY A 30 -6.48 1.51 5.84
N VAL A 31 -6.93 1.54 4.58
CA VAL A 31 -6.97 2.75 3.73
C VAL A 31 -8.39 3.10 3.26
N LYS A 32 -9.31 3.36 4.18
CA LYS A 32 -10.69 3.70 3.83
C LYS A 32 -10.79 4.84 2.81
N GLY A 33 -11.59 4.63 1.75
CA GLY A 33 -11.92 5.65 0.74
C GLY A 33 -10.78 6.00 -0.23
N LYS A 34 -9.65 5.31 -0.21
CA LYS A 34 -8.51 5.58 -1.09
C LYS A 34 -8.53 4.81 -2.41
N ILE A 35 -9.38 3.78 -2.54
CA ILE A 35 -9.48 2.99 -3.77
C ILE A 35 -10.65 3.51 -4.60
N ASN A 36 -10.36 3.97 -5.81
CA ASN A 36 -11.39 4.40 -6.75
C ASN A 36 -12.21 3.19 -7.23
N PRO A 37 -13.55 3.20 -7.11
CA PRO A 37 -14.39 2.12 -7.61
C PRO A 37 -14.13 1.76 -9.07
N GLY A 38 -13.93 2.77 -9.94
CA GLY A 38 -13.59 2.56 -11.35
C GLY A 38 -12.31 1.74 -11.55
N GLN A 39 -11.34 1.87 -10.66
CA GLN A 39 -10.10 1.10 -10.71
C GLN A 39 -10.35 -0.40 -10.45
N ILE A 40 -11.28 -0.73 -9.54
CA ILE A 40 -11.67 -2.13 -9.28
C ILE A 40 -12.27 -2.76 -10.53
N TYR A 41 -13.28 -2.11 -11.12
CA TYR A 41 -13.96 -2.66 -12.30
C TYR A 41 -13.06 -2.74 -13.53
N THR A 42 -12.25 -1.72 -13.79
CA THR A 42 -11.25 -1.76 -14.87
C THR A 42 -10.23 -2.88 -14.66
N THR A 43 -9.85 -3.15 -13.40
CA THR A 43 -8.93 -4.25 -13.09
C THR A 43 -9.62 -5.60 -13.26
N LEU A 44 -10.87 -5.76 -12.82
CA LEU A 44 -11.65 -6.98 -13.05
C LEU A 44 -11.82 -7.29 -14.54
N ASP A 45 -12.14 -6.28 -15.38
CA ASP A 45 -12.24 -6.45 -16.83
C ASP A 45 -10.93 -6.96 -17.46
N ARG A 46 -9.78 -6.43 -17.00
CA ARG A 46 -8.46 -6.91 -17.41
C ARG A 46 -8.21 -8.35 -16.97
N LEU A 47 -8.52 -8.67 -15.72
CA LEU A 47 -8.36 -10.02 -15.17
C LEU A 47 -9.22 -11.06 -15.90
N ILE A 48 -10.44 -10.68 -16.33
CA ILE A 48 -11.31 -11.54 -17.15
C ILE A 48 -10.71 -11.73 -18.54
N ARG A 49 -10.28 -10.66 -19.20
CA ARG A 49 -9.63 -10.71 -20.51
C ARG A 49 -8.37 -11.59 -20.48
N ASP A 50 -7.61 -11.51 -19.39
CA ASP A 50 -6.36 -12.25 -19.20
C ASP A 50 -6.63 -13.67 -18.61
N HIS A 51 -7.89 -14.12 -18.57
CA HIS A 51 -8.35 -15.45 -18.09
C HIS A 51 -7.95 -15.79 -16.63
N LEU A 52 -7.66 -14.79 -15.81
CA LEU A 52 -7.30 -14.98 -14.40
C LEU A 52 -8.51 -14.98 -13.46
N VAL A 53 -9.62 -14.42 -13.92
CA VAL A 53 -10.91 -14.33 -13.21
C VAL A 53 -12.04 -14.64 -14.17
N LEU A 54 -13.12 -15.23 -13.68
CA LEU A 54 -14.36 -15.44 -14.39
C LEU A 54 -15.50 -14.64 -13.77
N SER A 55 -16.45 -14.21 -14.60
CA SER A 55 -17.77 -13.79 -14.12
C SER A 55 -18.67 -15.01 -14.11
N VAL A 56 -19.11 -15.43 -12.92
CA VAL A 56 -19.85 -16.71 -12.71
C VAL A 56 -21.36 -16.50 -12.55
N GLY A 57 -21.87 -15.37 -13.03
CA GLY A 57 -23.29 -15.06 -13.00
C GLY A 57 -23.59 -13.75 -12.25
N MET A 58 -24.85 -13.59 -11.90
CA MET A 58 -25.36 -12.50 -11.08
C MET A 58 -26.05 -13.11 -9.86
N ASP A 59 -26.03 -12.38 -8.76
CA ASP A 59 -26.84 -12.73 -7.59
C ASP A 59 -28.30 -12.26 -7.73
N ASP A 60 -29.11 -12.50 -6.70
CA ASP A 60 -30.52 -12.09 -6.65
C ASP A 60 -30.74 -10.55 -6.73
N GLN A 61 -29.66 -9.77 -6.61
CA GLN A 61 -29.64 -8.31 -6.72
C GLN A 61 -29.03 -7.82 -8.04
N GLU A 62 -28.91 -8.70 -9.05
CA GLU A 62 -28.31 -8.43 -10.35
C GLU A 62 -26.84 -7.96 -10.29
N ARG A 63 -26.12 -8.26 -9.21
CA ARG A 63 -24.69 -7.92 -9.06
C ARG A 63 -23.83 -9.04 -9.63
N LYS A 64 -22.87 -8.68 -10.48
CA LYS A 64 -21.90 -9.64 -11.03
C LYS A 64 -21.04 -10.27 -9.95
N LEU A 65 -20.98 -11.58 -9.95
CA LEU A 65 -20.16 -12.39 -9.07
C LEU A 65 -18.90 -12.83 -9.82
N TYR A 66 -17.75 -12.72 -9.17
CA TYR A 66 -16.44 -13.04 -9.73
C TYR A 66 -15.79 -14.18 -8.99
N GLU A 67 -15.03 -15.00 -9.72
CA GLU A 67 -14.30 -16.15 -9.20
C GLU A 67 -12.89 -16.22 -9.82
N ILE A 68 -11.89 -16.57 -9.02
CA ILE A 68 -10.53 -16.78 -9.51
C ILE A 68 -10.43 -18.11 -10.28
N THR A 69 -9.70 -18.11 -11.38
CA THR A 69 -9.40 -19.32 -12.16
C THR A 69 -8.20 -20.07 -11.61
N THR A 70 -7.92 -21.27 -12.13
CA THR A 70 -6.68 -22.00 -11.85
C THR A 70 -5.45 -21.21 -12.27
N GLU A 71 -5.51 -20.54 -13.41
CA GLU A 71 -4.46 -19.66 -13.94
C GLU A 71 -4.27 -18.45 -13.02
N GLY A 72 -5.37 -17.85 -12.53
CA GLY A 72 -5.33 -16.75 -11.56
C GLY A 72 -4.68 -17.14 -10.23
N LYS A 73 -4.91 -18.35 -9.75
CA LYS A 73 -4.25 -18.89 -8.54
C LYS A 73 -2.74 -19.02 -8.76
N LYS A 74 -2.31 -19.61 -9.89
CA LYS A 74 -0.89 -19.72 -10.23
C LYS A 74 -0.22 -18.37 -10.37
N GLU A 75 -0.89 -17.39 -10.99
CA GLU A 75 -0.40 -16.02 -11.12
C GLU A 75 -0.19 -15.37 -9.76
N LEU A 76 -1.14 -15.55 -8.81
CA LEU A 76 -1.02 -15.07 -7.45
C LEU A 76 0.14 -15.71 -6.70
N GLU A 77 0.28 -17.05 -6.78
CA GLU A 77 1.37 -17.80 -6.15
C GLU A 77 2.74 -17.35 -6.67
N ASN A 78 2.89 -17.20 -7.99
CA ASN A 78 4.14 -16.72 -8.60
C ASN A 78 4.51 -15.32 -8.08
N TRP A 79 3.54 -14.41 -8.04
CA TRP A 79 3.77 -13.06 -7.52
C TRP A 79 4.15 -13.05 -6.04
N LEU A 80 3.54 -13.92 -5.21
CA LEU A 80 3.89 -14.01 -3.78
C LEU A 80 5.32 -14.51 -3.55
N LEU A 81 5.83 -15.34 -4.46
CA LEU A 81 7.20 -15.88 -4.41
C LEU A 81 8.23 -14.91 -5.00
N GLU A 82 7.81 -13.93 -5.80
CA GLU A 82 8.73 -12.98 -6.42
C GLU A 82 9.23 -11.95 -5.39
N PRO A 83 10.55 -11.86 -5.16
CA PRO A 83 11.08 -10.87 -4.24
C PRO A 83 10.86 -9.45 -4.78
N VAL A 84 10.49 -8.52 -3.90
CA VAL A 84 10.31 -7.12 -4.26
C VAL A 84 11.66 -6.41 -4.25
N PRO A 85 12.17 -5.93 -5.40
CA PRO A 85 13.42 -5.18 -5.42
C PRO A 85 13.27 -3.87 -4.66
N TYR A 86 14.35 -3.45 -3.99
CA TYR A 86 14.40 -2.13 -3.38
C TYR A 86 14.37 -1.06 -4.48
N HIS A 87 13.26 -0.36 -4.57
CA HIS A 87 13.13 0.79 -5.46
C HIS A 87 13.47 2.06 -4.69
N SER A 88 14.73 2.50 -4.79
CA SER A 88 15.03 3.86 -4.40
C SER A 88 14.44 4.82 -5.45
N THR A 89 13.38 5.54 -5.07
CA THR A 89 13.24 6.93 -5.45
C THR A 89 12.85 7.29 -6.88
N LYS A 90 11.58 7.23 -7.25
CA LYS A 90 11.14 8.20 -8.27
C LYS A 90 10.27 9.35 -7.73
N GLU A 91 9.66 9.19 -6.57
CA GLU A 91 8.71 10.18 -6.03
C GLU A 91 8.81 10.32 -4.51
N ASP A 92 9.96 9.95 -3.92
CA ASP A 92 10.15 10.05 -2.49
C ASP A 92 10.90 11.33 -2.09
N PHE A 93 10.97 11.55 -0.81
CA PHE A 93 11.58 12.73 -0.23
C PHE A 93 13.09 12.81 -0.50
N HIS A 94 13.80 11.69 -0.64
CA HIS A 94 15.23 11.64 -0.96
C HIS A 94 15.51 12.28 -2.33
N PHE A 95 14.71 11.97 -3.35
CA PHE A 95 14.84 12.59 -4.66
C PHE A 95 14.53 14.08 -4.60
N LYS A 96 13.46 14.49 -3.90
CA LYS A 96 13.11 15.88 -3.70
C LYS A 96 14.25 16.67 -3.03
N TRP A 97 14.85 16.07 -1.99
CA TRP A 97 16.01 16.65 -1.33
C TRP A 97 17.23 16.75 -2.27
N SER A 98 17.52 15.71 -3.06
CA SER A 98 18.60 15.75 -4.05
C SER A 98 18.41 16.89 -5.07
N CYS A 99 17.17 17.12 -5.52
CA CYS A 99 16.86 18.26 -6.38
C CYS A 99 17.10 19.60 -5.67
N ALA A 100 16.66 19.74 -4.43
CA ALA A 100 16.86 20.94 -3.63
C ALA A 100 18.36 21.27 -3.47
N ARG A 101 19.17 20.27 -3.18
CA ARG A 101 20.65 20.40 -3.07
C ARG A 101 21.28 20.85 -4.39
N LYS A 102 20.80 20.33 -5.52
CA LYS A 102 21.36 20.67 -6.84
C LYS A 102 21.14 22.14 -7.23
N ILE A 103 20.14 22.80 -6.69
CA ILE A 103 19.82 24.21 -6.97
C ILE A 103 20.17 25.13 -5.80
N ASP A 104 20.91 24.64 -4.79
CA ASP A 104 21.25 25.39 -3.58
C ASP A 104 20.01 26.06 -2.93
N PHE A 105 18.96 25.24 -2.71
CA PHE A 105 17.68 25.73 -2.22
C PHE A 105 17.80 26.34 -0.83
N GLU A 106 17.62 27.65 -0.71
CA GLU A 106 17.82 28.44 0.52
C GLU A 106 16.99 27.96 1.72
N GLN A 107 15.81 27.36 1.47
CA GLN A 107 14.93 26.85 2.53
C GLN A 107 15.07 25.33 2.78
N GLU A 108 16.22 24.73 2.48
CA GLU A 108 16.46 23.30 2.67
C GLU A 108 16.14 22.86 4.10
N LYS A 109 16.59 23.61 5.11
CA LYS A 109 16.31 23.31 6.51
C LYS A 109 14.82 23.24 6.80
N LYS A 110 14.04 24.23 6.34
CA LYS A 110 12.58 24.26 6.51
C LYS A 110 11.91 23.07 5.83
N MET A 111 12.40 22.67 4.66
CA MET A 111 11.91 21.48 3.95
C MET A 111 12.15 20.20 4.75
N LEU A 112 13.33 20.04 5.35
CA LEU A 112 13.67 18.90 6.22
C LEU A 112 12.80 18.90 7.49
N ASP A 113 12.64 20.06 8.15
CA ASP A 113 11.82 20.20 9.36
C ASP A 113 10.35 19.84 9.08
N GLN A 114 9.79 20.27 7.95
CA GLN A 114 8.41 19.95 7.55
C GLN A 114 8.23 18.45 7.29
N GLN A 115 9.18 17.81 6.60
CA GLN A 115 9.13 16.37 6.36
C GLN A 115 9.22 15.59 7.67
N LYS A 116 10.12 15.98 8.55
CA LYS A 116 10.28 15.38 9.87
C LYS A 116 9.01 15.48 10.71
N ALA A 117 8.37 16.64 10.73
CA ALA A 117 7.11 16.86 11.43
C ALA A 117 5.98 15.98 10.89
N MET A 118 5.91 15.80 9.56
CA MET A 118 4.94 14.92 8.91
C MET A 118 5.18 13.46 9.30
N ILE A 119 6.41 12.97 9.21
CA ILE A 119 6.77 11.60 9.62
C ILE A 119 6.44 11.37 11.09
N MET A 120 6.77 12.31 11.98
CA MET A 120 6.46 12.17 13.41
C MET A 120 4.96 12.07 13.67
N LYS A 121 4.14 12.83 12.93
CA LYS A 121 2.68 12.71 13.01
C LYS A 121 2.21 11.31 12.58
N ASP A 122 2.72 10.79 11.45
CA ASP A 122 2.38 9.45 10.95
C ASP A 122 2.81 8.36 11.95
N VAL A 123 3.99 8.48 12.55
CA VAL A 123 4.47 7.58 13.62
C VAL A 123 3.53 7.57 14.81
N MET A 124 3.03 8.73 15.24
CA MET A 124 2.09 8.81 16.37
C MET A 124 0.76 8.14 16.05
N GLU A 125 0.20 8.36 14.85
CA GLU A 125 -1.06 7.73 14.42
C GLU A 125 -0.91 6.21 14.28
N LEU A 126 0.14 5.75 13.61
CA LEU A 126 0.39 4.32 13.39
C LEU A 126 0.69 3.58 14.70
N THR A 127 1.35 4.23 15.67
CA THR A 127 1.59 3.63 16.99
C THR A 127 0.29 3.36 17.74
N LYS A 128 -0.72 4.23 17.61
CA LYS A 128 -2.05 3.98 18.19
C LYS A 128 -2.71 2.76 17.56
N PHE A 129 -2.75 2.69 16.22
CA PHE A 129 -3.30 1.54 15.51
C PHE A 129 -2.54 0.24 15.80
N LYS A 130 -1.20 0.30 15.93
CA LYS A 130 -0.39 -0.85 16.32
C LYS A 130 -0.85 -1.42 17.66
N THR A 131 -1.11 -0.54 18.64
CA THR A 131 -1.59 -0.96 19.97
C THR A 131 -3.01 -1.56 19.89
N GLU A 132 -3.90 -0.95 19.10
CA GLU A 132 -5.26 -1.46 18.91
C GLU A 132 -5.27 -2.86 18.30
N PHE A 133 -4.48 -3.09 17.25
CA PHE A 133 -4.41 -4.41 16.59
C PHE A 133 -3.76 -5.47 17.46
N LEU A 134 -2.77 -5.09 18.27
CA LEU A 134 -2.20 -6.00 19.28
C LEU A 134 -3.27 -6.47 20.27
N LEU A 135 -4.09 -5.54 20.78
CA LEU A 135 -5.18 -5.85 21.72
C LEU A 135 -6.31 -6.67 21.08
N GLN A 136 -6.54 -6.52 19.78
CA GLN A 136 -7.53 -7.28 19.03
C GLN A 136 -7.03 -8.66 18.60
N GLY A 137 -5.74 -8.98 18.78
CA GLY A 137 -5.12 -10.21 18.30
C GLY A 137 -4.95 -10.26 16.78
N ASP A 138 -5.04 -9.13 16.07
CA ASP A 138 -4.81 -9.04 14.63
C ASP A 138 -3.31 -8.94 14.32
N GLU A 139 -2.65 -10.09 14.36
CA GLU A 139 -1.21 -10.20 14.14
C GLU A 139 -0.78 -9.70 12.75
N ASN A 140 -1.59 -9.96 11.72
CA ASN A 140 -1.26 -9.54 10.36
C ASN A 140 -1.18 -8.00 10.25
N ARG A 141 -2.19 -7.28 10.73
CA ARG A 141 -2.17 -5.81 10.72
C ARG A 141 -1.12 -5.23 11.66
N TYR A 142 -0.90 -5.85 12.81
CA TYR A 142 0.19 -5.47 13.73
C TYR A 142 1.56 -5.53 13.04
N LEU A 143 1.86 -6.62 12.31
CA LEU A 143 3.13 -6.79 11.58
C LEU A 143 3.27 -5.80 10.41
N LEU A 144 2.20 -5.57 9.64
CA LEU A 144 2.21 -4.58 8.55
C LEU A 144 2.53 -3.17 9.06
N ILE A 145 1.88 -2.74 10.17
CA ILE A 145 2.17 -1.42 10.77
C ILE A 145 3.57 -1.37 11.36
N THR A 146 4.03 -2.45 11.97
CA THR A 146 5.40 -2.53 12.49
C THR A 146 6.43 -2.32 11.37
N GLY A 147 6.25 -2.97 10.22
CA GLY A 147 7.11 -2.74 9.05
C GLY A 147 7.09 -1.28 8.57
N THR A 148 5.90 -0.67 8.50
CA THR A 148 5.77 0.75 8.12
C THR A 148 6.50 1.68 9.11
N LEU A 149 6.36 1.44 10.42
CA LEU A 149 7.06 2.23 11.45
C LEU A 149 8.57 2.14 11.33
N LEU A 150 9.13 0.95 11.03
CA LEU A 150 10.57 0.77 10.81
C LEU A 150 11.06 1.57 9.59
N HIS A 151 10.29 1.64 8.51
CA HIS A 151 10.64 2.50 7.36
C HIS A 151 10.63 3.98 7.74
N LEU A 152 9.60 4.46 8.45
CA LEU A 152 9.53 5.85 8.91
C LEU A 152 10.68 6.21 9.87
N GLU A 153 11.08 5.28 10.72
CA GLU A 153 12.25 5.44 11.59
C GLU A 153 13.55 5.57 10.79
N ALA A 154 13.73 4.75 9.74
CA ALA A 154 14.86 4.86 8.85
C ALA A 154 14.91 6.22 8.14
N ASP A 155 13.77 6.73 7.67
CA ASP A 155 13.66 8.05 7.05
C ASP A 155 14.01 9.18 8.04
N LEU A 156 13.53 9.11 9.29
CA LEU A 156 13.91 10.06 10.33
C LEU A 156 15.41 10.04 10.61
N ASN A 157 16.00 8.85 10.70
CA ASN A 157 17.44 8.69 10.92
C ASN A 157 18.24 9.29 9.77
N TRP A 158 17.79 9.09 8.52
CA TRP A 158 18.43 9.70 7.35
C TRP A 158 18.37 11.23 7.40
N ILE A 159 17.20 11.82 7.69
CA ILE A 159 17.05 13.29 7.84
C ILE A 159 18.01 13.82 8.90
N ASN A 160 18.09 13.17 10.07
CA ASN A 160 19.01 13.56 11.13
C ASN A 160 20.49 13.51 10.68
N GLN A 161 20.88 12.53 9.86
CA GLN A 161 22.22 12.45 9.30
C GLN A 161 22.51 13.61 8.33
N VAL A 162 21.54 13.98 7.48
CA VAL A 162 21.66 15.13 6.57
C VAL A 162 21.83 16.42 7.36
N GLU A 163 21.01 16.65 8.39
CA GLU A 163 21.09 17.85 9.25
C GLU A 163 22.46 17.95 9.97
N ASN A 164 22.98 16.82 10.47
CA ASN A 164 24.25 16.79 11.17
C ASN A 164 25.47 17.06 10.26
N ARG A 165 25.39 16.68 8.97
CA ARG A 165 26.44 16.98 7.98
C ARG A 165 26.46 18.44 7.53
N ASN A 166 25.33 19.13 7.66
CA ASN A 166 25.18 20.54 7.31
C ASN A 166 25.45 21.49 8.49
N ARG A 167 25.83 20.95 9.66
CA ARG A 167 26.31 21.78 10.77
C ARG A 167 27.77 22.16 10.51
N PRO A 168 28.12 23.47 10.58
CA PRO A 168 29.48 23.94 10.40
C PRO A 168 30.44 23.39 11.45
#